data_83d6e5f1e8eae7ed07a517e556787340
#
_entry.id   83d6e5f1e8eae7ed07a517e556787340
#
_cell.length_a   1.000
_cell.length_b   1.000
_cell.length_c   1.000
_cell.angle_alpha   90.00
_cell.angle_beta   90.00
_cell.angle_gamma   90.00
#
_symmetry.space_group_name_H-M   'P 1'
#
loop_
_entity.id
_entity.type
_entity.pdbx_description
1 polymer ?
#
loop_
_entity_poly.entity_id
_entity_poly.type
_entity_poly.pdbx_seq_one_letter_code
_entity_poly.pdbx_strand_id
1 'polypeptide(L)'
;NKDKRLADTRRDEFLRRFGFPDPDRINRSYSFQLSGGMNQRVISAMGLMNRPKWVIADEPTKGLDAILRRQVYQILKEISETDTEGMIVITHDIALAEALCDRLMVLYKGSIMEAGDTKTILEHPAHPYTKGLVASLPAKGMNPIGRAMRKNERNFGCSFYPRCPHATDACKNGPVPEAELPDGRKVRCVLYA
;
A
#
# COMPACT_ATOMS: atom_id res chain seq x y z
N ASN A 1 -15.00 -20.75 31.49
CA ASN A 1 -15.17 -21.12 30.09
C ASN A 1 -13.79 -21.09 29.39
N LYS A 2 -13.31 -22.24 28.89
CA LYS A 2 -11.96 -22.41 28.34
C LYS A 2 -11.75 -21.50 27.11
N ASP A 3 -12.78 -21.36 26.29
CA ASP A 3 -12.74 -20.56 25.05
C ASP A 3 -12.61 -19.06 25.33
N LYS A 4 -13.28 -18.58 26.37
CA LYS A 4 -13.17 -17.17 26.79
C LYS A 4 -11.76 -16.82 27.27
N ARG A 5 -11.15 -17.70 28.07
CA ARG A 5 -9.76 -17.48 28.54
C ARG A 5 -8.77 -17.47 27.41
N LEU A 6 -8.94 -18.34 26.41
CA LEU A 6 -8.07 -18.38 25.23
C LEU A 6 -8.21 -17.10 24.41
N ALA A 7 -9.44 -16.61 24.21
CA ALA A 7 -9.69 -15.35 23.50
C ALA A 7 -9.08 -14.14 24.23
N ASP A 8 -9.24 -14.07 25.56
CA ASP A 8 -8.65 -13.02 26.38
C ASP A 8 -7.12 -13.05 26.32
N THR A 9 -6.51 -14.22 26.39
CA THR A 9 -5.04 -14.38 26.27
C THR A 9 -4.53 -13.89 24.92
N ARG A 10 -5.20 -14.26 23.81
CA ARG A 10 -4.83 -13.82 22.45
C ARG A 10 -4.98 -12.32 22.29
N ARG A 11 -6.09 -11.74 22.75
CA ARG A 11 -6.31 -10.31 22.75
C ARG A 11 -5.15 -9.56 23.42
N ASP A 12 -4.79 -9.98 24.63
CA ASP A 12 -3.75 -9.35 25.42
C ASP A 12 -2.36 -9.51 24.78
N GLU A 13 -2.08 -10.65 24.18
CA GLU A 13 -0.87 -10.89 23.39
C GLU A 13 -0.76 -9.89 22.24
N PHE A 14 -1.79 -9.77 21.41
CA PHE A 14 -1.78 -8.84 20.27
C PHE A 14 -1.73 -7.38 20.71
N LEU A 15 -2.45 -6.99 21.76
CA LEU A 15 -2.34 -5.63 22.30
C LEU A 15 -0.90 -5.31 22.73
N ARG A 16 -0.19 -6.23 23.38
CA ARG A 16 1.23 -6.03 23.73
C ARG A 16 2.11 -5.92 22.51
N ARG A 17 1.93 -6.76 21.48
CA ARG A 17 2.66 -6.66 20.20
C ARG A 17 2.47 -5.29 19.55
N PHE A 18 1.26 -4.73 19.62
CA PHE A 18 0.95 -3.39 19.12
C PHE A 18 1.33 -2.24 20.07
N GLY A 19 2.20 -2.51 21.06
CA GLY A 19 2.78 -1.49 21.92
C GLY A 19 1.88 -1.00 23.04
N PHE A 20 0.97 -1.85 23.53
CA PHE A 20 0.17 -1.61 24.74
C PHE A 20 0.66 -2.51 25.88
N PRO A 21 1.56 -2.02 26.76
CA PRO A 21 2.14 -2.83 27.84
C PRO A 21 1.08 -3.23 28.89
N ASP A 22 0.03 -2.44 29.03
CA ASP A 22 -1.11 -2.69 29.91
C ASP A 22 -2.40 -2.90 29.08
N PRO A 23 -2.69 -4.15 28.65
CA PRO A 23 -3.91 -4.48 27.91
C PRO A 23 -5.19 -4.19 28.71
N ASP A 24 -5.18 -4.36 30.03
CA ASP A 24 -6.38 -4.14 30.88
C ASP A 24 -6.85 -2.69 30.83
N ARG A 25 -5.90 -1.75 30.80
CA ARG A 25 -6.23 -0.33 30.62
C ARG A 25 -6.93 -0.10 29.28
N ILE A 26 -6.42 -0.68 28.20
CA ILE A 26 -7.00 -0.54 26.85
C ILE A 26 -8.39 -1.17 26.80
N ASN A 27 -8.57 -2.36 27.38
CA ASN A 27 -9.84 -3.07 27.40
C ASN A 27 -10.95 -2.34 28.16
N ARG A 28 -10.59 -1.43 29.08
CA ARG A 28 -11.53 -0.58 29.83
C ARG A 28 -11.70 0.80 29.23
N SER A 29 -10.93 1.16 28.19
CA SER A 29 -11.00 2.47 27.56
C SER A 29 -12.05 2.52 26.46
N TYR A 30 -12.74 3.64 26.33
CA TYR A 30 -13.56 3.94 25.17
C TYR A 30 -12.71 4.56 24.06
N SER A 31 -13.14 4.43 22.81
CA SER A 31 -12.39 4.93 21.66
C SER A 31 -12.06 6.43 21.73
N PHE A 32 -12.94 7.24 22.31
CA PHE A 32 -12.72 8.69 22.50
C PHE A 32 -11.67 9.02 23.56
N GLN A 33 -11.28 8.06 24.40
CA GLN A 33 -10.21 8.19 25.40
C GLN A 33 -8.83 7.83 24.83
N LEU A 34 -8.80 7.31 23.60
CA LEU A 34 -7.59 6.89 22.90
C LEU A 34 -7.23 7.91 21.81
N SER A 35 -5.93 8.14 21.59
CA SER A 35 -5.51 8.92 20.43
C SER A 35 -5.83 8.20 19.10
N GLY A 36 -5.84 8.94 17.99
CA GLY A 36 -6.07 8.34 16.66
C GLY A 36 -5.12 7.18 16.36
N GLY A 37 -3.83 7.33 16.64
CA GLY A 37 -2.85 6.27 16.46
C GLY A 37 -3.03 5.08 17.42
N MET A 38 -3.51 5.31 18.65
CA MET A 38 -3.88 4.22 19.56
C MET A 38 -5.09 3.45 19.02
N ASN A 39 -6.15 4.14 18.58
CA ASN A 39 -7.32 3.50 17.99
C ASN A 39 -6.95 2.64 16.78
N GLN A 40 -6.10 3.16 15.89
CA GLN A 40 -5.64 2.42 14.70
C GLN A 40 -4.91 1.12 15.10
N ARG A 41 -4.00 1.18 16.07
CA ARG A 41 -3.28 0.00 16.57
C ARG A 41 -4.20 -1.01 17.26
N VAL A 42 -5.19 -0.55 18.01
CA VAL A 42 -6.21 -1.43 18.63
C VAL A 42 -7.02 -2.16 17.55
N ILE A 43 -7.48 -1.44 16.52
CA ILE A 43 -8.24 -2.02 15.40
C ILE A 43 -7.36 -3.08 14.67
N SER A 44 -6.08 -2.77 14.44
CA SER A 44 -5.15 -3.70 13.81
C SER A 44 -4.95 -4.96 14.68
N ALA A 45 -4.76 -4.81 15.99
CA ALA A 45 -4.67 -5.94 16.92
C ALA A 45 -5.93 -6.81 16.88
N MET A 46 -7.13 -6.20 16.87
CA MET A 46 -8.41 -6.92 16.78
C MET A 46 -8.55 -7.71 15.47
N GLY A 47 -8.13 -7.14 14.34
CA GLY A 47 -8.18 -7.81 13.04
C GLY A 47 -7.28 -9.05 12.97
N LEU A 48 -6.18 -9.03 13.71
CA LEU A 48 -5.13 -10.06 13.62
C LEU A 48 -5.19 -11.15 14.70
N MET A 49 -5.89 -10.89 15.82
CA MET A 49 -5.93 -11.85 16.93
C MET A 49 -6.57 -13.21 16.61
N ASN A 50 -7.35 -13.28 15.53
CA ASN A 50 -7.93 -14.54 15.04
C ASN A 50 -7.00 -15.30 14.07
N ARG A 51 -5.77 -14.80 13.84
CA ARG A 51 -4.78 -15.36 12.92
C ARG A 51 -5.39 -15.68 11.54
N PRO A 52 -5.88 -14.68 10.83
CA PRO A 52 -6.48 -14.86 9.51
C PRO A 52 -5.42 -15.36 8.53
N LYS A 53 -5.81 -16.22 7.59
CA LYS A 53 -4.91 -16.71 6.53
C LYS A 53 -4.46 -15.58 5.60
N TRP A 54 -5.37 -14.62 5.34
CA TRP A 54 -5.11 -13.45 4.50
C TRP A 54 -5.44 -12.18 5.25
N VAL A 55 -4.58 -11.17 5.10
CA VAL A 55 -4.73 -9.85 5.70
C VAL A 55 -4.81 -8.79 4.60
N ILE A 56 -5.75 -7.86 4.73
CA ILE A 56 -5.78 -6.64 3.93
C ILE A 56 -5.48 -5.47 4.87
N ALA A 57 -4.33 -4.84 4.69
CA ALA A 57 -3.89 -3.68 5.45
C ALA A 57 -4.08 -2.42 4.59
N ASP A 58 -5.11 -1.63 4.92
CA ASP A 58 -5.42 -0.38 4.22
C ASP A 58 -4.85 0.81 4.98
N GLU A 59 -3.87 1.51 4.36
CA GLU A 59 -3.16 2.66 4.92
C GLU A 59 -2.65 2.45 6.37
N PRO A 60 -1.95 1.33 6.67
CA PRO A 60 -1.65 0.92 8.05
C PRO A 60 -0.73 1.88 8.80
N THR A 61 -0.01 2.76 8.10
CA THR A 61 0.92 3.73 8.69
C THR A 61 0.43 5.18 8.63
N LYS A 62 -0.81 5.40 8.14
CA LYS A 62 -1.38 6.74 7.98
C LYS A 62 -1.52 7.46 9.32
N GLY A 63 -1.06 8.71 9.38
CA GLY A 63 -1.20 9.55 10.59
C GLY A 63 -0.28 9.15 11.76
N LEU A 64 0.65 8.21 11.54
CA LEU A 64 1.64 7.82 12.53
C LEU A 64 2.95 8.62 12.37
N ASP A 65 3.57 8.94 13.50
CA ASP A 65 4.94 9.46 13.52
C ASP A 65 5.96 8.38 13.08
N ALA A 66 7.22 8.78 12.88
CA ALA A 66 8.26 7.89 12.36
C ALA A 66 8.53 6.67 13.24
N ILE A 67 8.44 6.82 14.57
CA ILE A 67 8.70 5.75 15.52
C ILE A 67 7.58 4.71 15.47
N LEU A 68 6.33 5.17 15.54
CA LEU A 68 5.15 4.30 15.46
C LEU A 68 5.03 3.62 14.09
N ARG A 69 5.38 4.34 13.00
CA ARG A 69 5.42 3.78 11.65
C ARG A 69 6.38 2.60 11.56
N ARG A 70 7.59 2.74 12.13
CA ARG A 70 8.57 1.65 12.19
C ARG A 70 8.07 0.46 13.00
N GLN A 71 7.38 0.69 14.11
CA GLN A 71 6.79 -0.38 14.92
C GLN A 71 5.72 -1.15 14.14
N VAL A 72 4.80 -0.44 13.48
CA VAL A 72 3.76 -1.06 12.64
C VAL A 72 4.39 -1.86 11.51
N TYR A 73 5.42 -1.34 10.84
CA TYR A 73 6.17 -2.09 9.82
C TYR A 73 6.71 -3.41 10.38
N GLN A 74 7.38 -3.37 11.53
CA GLN A 74 7.95 -4.59 12.15
C GLN A 74 6.87 -5.63 12.47
N ILE A 75 5.73 -5.18 12.99
CA ILE A 75 4.60 -6.06 13.31
C ILE A 75 4.02 -6.69 12.02
N LEU A 76 3.79 -5.89 10.97
CA LEU A 76 3.25 -6.39 9.71
C LEU A 76 4.21 -7.39 9.05
N LYS A 77 5.51 -7.12 9.11
CA LYS A 77 6.54 -8.02 8.60
C LYS A 77 6.53 -9.35 9.35
N GLU A 78 6.55 -9.31 10.67
CA GLU A 78 6.47 -10.53 11.50
C GLU A 78 5.21 -11.35 11.18
N ILE A 79 4.05 -10.69 11.07
CA ILE A 79 2.79 -11.34 10.75
C ILE A 79 2.80 -11.96 9.35
N SER A 80 3.38 -11.28 8.36
CA SER A 80 3.48 -11.81 7.00
C SER A 80 4.38 -13.05 6.91
N GLU A 81 5.38 -13.15 7.79
CA GLU A 81 6.33 -14.26 7.82
C GLU A 81 5.85 -15.46 8.67
N THR A 82 4.99 -15.23 9.68
CA THR A 82 4.69 -16.26 10.70
C THR A 82 3.22 -16.61 10.83
N ASP A 83 2.31 -15.69 10.61
CA ASP A 83 0.91 -15.83 11.01
C ASP A 83 -0.07 -15.91 9.83
N THR A 84 0.34 -15.57 8.60
CA THR A 84 -0.56 -15.49 7.42
C THR A 84 -0.01 -16.24 6.20
N GLU A 85 -0.91 -16.67 5.31
CA GLU A 85 -0.56 -17.22 3.99
C GLU A 85 -0.25 -16.10 2.98
N GLY A 86 -0.76 -14.88 3.23
CA GLY A 86 -0.49 -13.72 2.40
C GLY A 86 -1.09 -12.43 2.94
N MET A 87 -0.56 -11.30 2.44
CA MET A 87 -0.98 -9.97 2.82
C MET A 87 -1.13 -9.06 1.60
N ILE A 88 -2.20 -8.28 1.57
CA ILE A 88 -2.39 -7.20 0.61
C ILE A 88 -2.25 -5.88 1.38
N VAL A 89 -1.30 -5.05 0.98
CA VAL A 89 -1.07 -3.73 1.58
C VAL A 89 -1.50 -2.66 0.59
N ILE A 90 -2.45 -1.83 0.99
CA ILE A 90 -2.87 -0.64 0.24
C ILE A 90 -2.22 0.55 0.91
N THR A 91 -1.37 1.27 0.18
CA THR A 91 -0.63 2.39 0.76
C THR A 91 -0.13 3.37 -0.31
N HIS A 92 0.06 4.61 0.07
CA HIS A 92 0.82 5.61 -0.70
C HIS A 92 2.28 5.74 -0.21
N ASP A 93 2.66 4.99 0.83
CA ASP A 93 4.03 4.94 1.35
C ASP A 93 4.84 3.89 0.57
N ILE A 94 5.59 4.37 -0.44
CA ILE A 94 6.40 3.50 -1.30
C ILE A 94 7.51 2.81 -0.50
N ALA A 95 8.07 3.47 0.52
CA ALA A 95 9.09 2.86 1.36
C ALA A 95 8.54 1.67 2.16
N LEU A 96 7.29 1.76 2.64
CA LEU A 96 6.60 0.64 3.26
C LEU A 96 6.37 -0.50 2.25
N ALA A 97 5.90 -0.19 1.05
CA ALA A 97 5.66 -1.18 0.00
C ALA A 97 6.96 -1.88 -0.43
N GLU A 98 8.06 -1.11 -0.62
CA GLU A 98 9.39 -1.64 -0.95
C GLU A 98 9.92 -2.61 0.11
N ALA A 99 9.72 -2.28 1.37
CA ALA A 99 10.26 -3.04 2.49
C ALA A 99 9.44 -4.30 2.85
N LEU A 100 8.15 -4.36 2.47
CA LEU A 100 7.21 -5.38 2.94
C LEU A 100 6.66 -6.27 1.82
N CYS A 101 6.56 -5.77 0.58
CA CYS A 101 5.82 -6.45 -0.47
C CYS A 101 6.76 -7.05 -1.54
N ASP A 102 6.54 -8.32 -1.91
CA ASP A 102 7.25 -8.98 -3.01
C ASP A 102 6.76 -8.48 -4.37
N ARG A 103 5.49 -8.16 -4.48
CA ARG A 103 4.85 -7.69 -5.70
C ARG A 103 4.13 -6.37 -5.49
N LEU A 104 4.16 -5.52 -6.51
CA LEU A 104 3.56 -4.20 -6.50
C LEU A 104 2.55 -4.06 -7.64
N MET A 105 1.42 -3.41 -7.35
CA MET A 105 0.46 -2.91 -8.34
C MET A 105 0.32 -1.40 -8.19
N VAL A 106 0.67 -0.66 -9.22
CA VAL A 106 0.60 0.81 -9.25
C VAL A 106 -0.74 1.22 -9.83
N LEU A 107 -1.60 1.84 -9.01
CA LEU A 107 -2.93 2.29 -9.40
C LEU A 107 -2.96 3.79 -9.66
N TYR A 108 -3.68 4.18 -10.71
CA TYR A 108 -3.99 5.57 -11.00
C TYR A 108 -5.44 5.70 -11.48
N LYS A 109 -6.26 6.51 -10.77
CA LYS A 109 -7.68 6.73 -11.09
C LYS A 109 -8.45 5.44 -11.35
N GLY A 110 -8.29 4.44 -10.48
CA GLY A 110 -9.02 3.17 -10.56
C GLY A 110 -8.49 2.16 -11.60
N SER A 111 -7.38 2.49 -12.29
CA SER A 111 -6.76 1.58 -13.26
C SER A 111 -5.37 1.14 -12.79
N ILE A 112 -5.04 -0.14 -13.01
CA ILE A 112 -3.68 -0.65 -12.78
C ILE A 112 -2.84 -0.19 -13.97
N MET A 113 -1.80 0.61 -13.71
CA MET A 113 -0.88 1.12 -14.71
C MET A 113 0.32 0.19 -14.92
N GLU A 114 0.80 -0.42 -13.84
CA GLU A 114 1.94 -1.34 -13.86
C GLU A 114 1.80 -2.32 -12.71
N ALA A 115 2.16 -3.60 -12.94
CA ALA A 115 2.15 -4.65 -11.93
C ALA A 115 3.31 -5.63 -12.15
N GLY A 116 3.96 -6.05 -11.06
CA GLY A 116 5.07 -6.99 -11.14
C GLY A 116 5.87 -7.10 -9.85
N ASP A 117 7.10 -7.55 -9.97
CA ASP A 117 8.06 -7.59 -8.86
C ASP A 117 8.36 -6.19 -8.33
N THR A 118 8.35 -6.03 -7.01
CA THR A 118 8.48 -4.72 -6.37
C THR A 118 9.80 -4.04 -6.71
N LYS A 119 10.90 -4.76 -6.59
CA LYS A 119 12.24 -4.23 -6.84
C LYS A 119 12.38 -3.80 -8.29
N THR A 120 11.93 -4.63 -9.21
CA THR A 120 11.97 -4.34 -10.65
C THR A 120 11.16 -3.10 -11.01
N ILE A 121 9.96 -2.93 -10.44
CA ILE A 121 9.15 -1.73 -10.69
C ILE A 121 9.80 -0.47 -10.12
N LEU A 122 10.41 -0.54 -8.94
CA LEU A 122 11.02 0.64 -8.30
C LEU A 122 12.38 1.03 -8.89
N GLU A 123 13.16 0.07 -9.38
CA GLU A 123 14.44 0.33 -10.03
C GLU A 123 14.28 0.72 -11.51
N HIS A 124 13.38 0.05 -12.22
CA HIS A 124 13.19 0.18 -13.68
C HIS A 124 11.71 0.38 -14.07
N PRO A 125 11.02 1.41 -13.56
CA PRO A 125 9.61 1.62 -13.86
C PRO A 125 9.38 1.76 -15.37
N ALA A 126 8.34 1.10 -15.88
CA ALA A 126 8.01 1.13 -17.30
C ALA A 126 6.97 2.21 -17.62
N HIS A 127 5.83 2.21 -16.91
CA HIS A 127 4.77 3.18 -17.17
C HIS A 127 5.19 4.62 -16.83
N PRO A 128 4.91 5.64 -17.68
CA PRO A 128 5.28 7.03 -17.40
C PRO A 128 4.77 7.58 -16.05
N TYR A 129 3.59 7.14 -15.58
CA TYR A 129 3.11 7.48 -14.26
C TYR A 129 4.01 6.90 -13.16
N THR A 130 4.36 5.60 -13.27
CA THR A 130 5.24 4.92 -12.29
C THR A 130 6.62 5.58 -12.27
N LYS A 131 7.18 5.93 -13.44
CA LYS A 131 8.45 6.70 -13.54
C LYS A 131 8.39 7.99 -12.74
N GLY A 132 7.32 8.76 -12.90
CA GLY A 132 7.17 10.00 -12.17
C GLY A 132 6.90 9.82 -10.69
N LEU A 133 6.16 8.78 -10.34
CA LEU A 133 5.91 8.43 -8.94
C LEU A 133 7.23 8.09 -8.23
N VAL A 134 8.07 7.25 -8.82
CA VAL A 134 9.39 6.87 -8.29
C VAL A 134 10.35 8.06 -8.27
N ALA A 135 10.38 8.87 -9.34
CA ALA A 135 11.23 10.06 -9.42
C ALA A 135 10.86 11.16 -8.40
N SER A 136 9.60 11.17 -7.92
CA SER A 136 9.14 12.11 -6.90
C SER A 136 9.55 11.73 -5.47
N LEU A 137 10.13 10.54 -5.27
CA LEU A 137 10.60 10.12 -3.95
C LEU A 137 11.76 10.99 -3.45
N PRO A 138 11.82 11.30 -2.14
CA PRO A 138 12.94 12.05 -1.55
C PRO A 138 14.30 11.44 -1.88
N ALA A 139 14.43 10.11 -1.82
CA ALA A 139 15.66 9.39 -2.13
C ALA A 139 16.08 9.47 -3.63
N LYS A 140 15.16 9.87 -4.53
CA LYS A 140 15.39 10.02 -5.98
C LYS A 140 15.45 11.48 -6.45
N GLY A 141 15.55 12.43 -5.51
CA GLY A 141 15.76 13.86 -5.80
C GLY A 141 14.49 14.68 -6.00
N MET A 142 13.31 14.15 -5.64
CA MET A 142 12.02 14.88 -5.65
C MET A 142 11.67 15.52 -7.01
N ASN A 143 11.89 14.80 -8.10
CA ASN A 143 11.62 15.26 -9.48
C ASN A 143 10.22 14.79 -9.94
N PRO A 144 9.14 15.52 -9.65
CA PRO A 144 7.79 15.11 -10.06
C PRO A 144 7.63 15.27 -11.59
N ILE A 145 6.80 14.42 -12.18
CA ILE A 145 6.37 14.60 -13.57
C ILE A 145 5.71 15.98 -13.71
N GLY A 146 6.14 16.73 -14.72
CA GLY A 146 5.71 18.08 -15.00
C GLY A 146 4.18 18.28 -15.06
N ARG A 147 3.77 19.50 -14.88
CA ARG A 147 2.40 19.98 -14.65
C ARG A 147 1.47 19.98 -15.88
N ALA A 148 1.80 19.40 -16.99
CA ALA A 148 0.96 19.43 -18.18
C ALA A 148 -0.40 18.75 -17.91
N MET A 149 -1.30 19.44 -17.20
CA MET A 149 -2.72 19.10 -17.20
C MET A 149 -3.34 19.73 -18.45
N ARG A 150 -3.60 18.90 -19.45
CA ARG A 150 -4.49 19.27 -20.55
C ARG A 150 -5.88 19.44 -19.94
N LYS A 151 -6.36 20.68 -19.86
CA LYS A 151 -7.66 21.00 -19.24
C LYS A 151 -8.79 20.43 -20.11
N ASN A 152 -9.74 19.76 -19.44
CA ASN A 152 -11.08 19.43 -19.93
C ASN A 152 -11.23 18.59 -21.20
N GLU A 153 -10.24 17.82 -21.60
CA GLU A 153 -10.46 16.83 -22.65
C GLU A 153 -11.09 15.56 -22.04
N ARG A 154 -12.28 15.19 -22.57
CA ARG A 154 -12.85 13.87 -22.29
C ARG A 154 -11.87 12.83 -22.81
N ASN A 155 -11.47 11.93 -21.94
CA ASN A 155 -10.52 10.86 -22.24
C ASN A 155 -11.17 9.53 -21.95
N PHE A 156 -11.31 8.72 -22.98
CA PHE A 156 -11.84 7.35 -22.91
C PHE A 156 -10.73 6.27 -22.90
N GLY A 157 -9.47 6.71 -22.96
CA GLY A 157 -8.29 5.87 -23.00
C GLY A 157 -7.49 5.87 -21.70
N CYS A 158 -6.20 6.19 -21.80
CA CYS A 158 -5.31 6.19 -20.64
C CYS A 158 -5.67 7.28 -19.62
N SER A 159 -5.98 6.90 -18.39
CA SER A 159 -6.32 7.83 -17.31
C SER A 159 -5.21 8.85 -17.03
N PHE A 160 -3.95 8.51 -17.33
CA PHE A 160 -2.79 9.39 -17.16
C PHE A 160 -2.52 10.30 -18.37
N TYR A 161 -3.24 10.12 -19.50
CA TYR A 161 -3.08 10.92 -20.72
C TYR A 161 -2.90 12.43 -20.50
N PRO A 162 -3.73 13.12 -19.67
CA PRO A 162 -3.62 14.57 -19.51
C PRO A 162 -2.29 15.06 -18.90
N ARG A 163 -1.54 14.15 -18.26
CA ARG A 163 -0.29 14.46 -17.56
C ARG A 163 0.93 13.73 -18.15
N CYS A 164 0.69 12.83 -19.11
CA CYS A 164 1.76 12.01 -19.68
C CYS A 164 2.64 12.84 -20.64
N PRO A 165 3.98 12.86 -20.45
CA PRO A 165 4.88 13.55 -21.37
C PRO A 165 4.98 12.85 -22.74
N HIS A 166 4.61 11.56 -22.82
CA HIS A 166 4.64 10.74 -24.03
C HIS A 166 3.23 10.51 -24.62
N ALA A 167 2.26 11.35 -24.26
CA ALA A 167 0.88 11.18 -24.70
C ALA A 167 0.74 11.32 -26.22
N THR A 168 0.06 10.37 -26.85
CA THR A 168 -0.31 10.35 -28.26
C THR A 168 -1.83 10.27 -28.41
N ASP A 169 -2.34 10.44 -29.62
CA ASP A 169 -3.79 10.31 -29.89
C ASP A 169 -4.30 8.89 -29.60
N ALA A 170 -3.45 7.86 -29.74
CA ALA A 170 -3.78 6.48 -29.36
C ALA A 170 -4.04 6.34 -27.85
N CYS A 171 -3.42 7.18 -27.01
CA CYS A 171 -3.69 7.19 -25.57
C CYS A 171 -5.03 7.85 -25.20
N LYS A 172 -5.61 8.66 -26.08
CA LYS A 172 -6.82 9.44 -25.83
C LYS A 172 -8.09 8.66 -26.12
N ASN A 173 -8.07 7.88 -27.19
CA ASN A 173 -9.27 7.26 -27.77
C ASN A 173 -9.17 5.73 -27.72
N GLY A 174 -10.05 5.11 -26.96
CA GLY A 174 -10.16 3.63 -26.92
C GLY A 174 -9.44 2.96 -25.76
N PRO A 175 -9.58 1.65 -25.67
CA PRO A 175 -8.99 0.86 -24.60
C PRO A 175 -7.46 0.87 -24.70
N VAL A 176 -6.80 1.10 -23.58
CA VAL A 176 -5.33 1.01 -23.49
C VAL A 176 -4.95 -0.44 -23.31
N PRO A 177 -4.14 -1.02 -24.22
CA PRO A 177 -3.72 -2.40 -24.12
C PRO A 177 -2.84 -2.63 -22.89
N GLU A 178 -2.92 -3.83 -22.35
CA GLU A 178 -1.99 -4.33 -21.34
C GLU A 178 -0.96 -5.20 -22.05
N ALA A 179 0.29 -4.85 -21.92
CA ALA A 179 1.44 -5.61 -22.45
C ALA A 179 2.15 -6.33 -21.32
N GLU A 180 2.62 -7.54 -21.58
CA GLU A 180 3.52 -8.27 -20.70
C GLU A 180 4.97 -8.08 -21.20
N LEU A 181 5.83 -7.57 -20.30
CA LEU A 181 7.24 -7.34 -20.60
C LEU A 181 8.06 -8.64 -20.43
N PRO A 182 9.27 -8.73 -21.02
CA PRO A 182 10.12 -9.92 -20.91
C PRO A 182 10.45 -10.35 -19.47
N ASP A 183 10.36 -9.44 -18.53
CA ASP A 183 10.59 -9.70 -17.09
C ASP A 183 9.31 -10.10 -16.33
N GLY A 184 8.21 -10.35 -17.04
CA GLY A 184 6.93 -10.78 -16.48
C GLY A 184 6.08 -9.67 -15.86
N ARG A 185 6.50 -8.40 -16.00
CA ARG A 185 5.68 -7.25 -15.59
C ARG A 185 4.56 -6.98 -16.58
N LYS A 186 3.42 -6.57 -16.05
CA LYS A 186 2.29 -6.11 -16.84
C LYS A 186 2.22 -4.60 -16.83
N VAL A 187 2.11 -3.99 -18.00
CA VAL A 187 2.08 -2.54 -18.18
C VAL A 187 0.93 -2.15 -19.08
N ARG A 188 0.07 -1.26 -18.60
CA ARG A 188 -1.05 -0.72 -19.37
C ARG A 188 -0.64 0.57 -20.06
N CYS A 189 0.00 0.47 -21.21
CA CYS A 189 0.54 1.63 -21.94
C CYS A 189 0.74 1.31 -23.43
N VAL A 190 0.31 2.24 -24.30
CA VAL A 190 0.49 2.11 -25.77
C VAL A 190 1.96 2.12 -26.22
N LEU A 191 2.90 2.53 -25.36
CA LEU A 191 4.33 2.49 -25.70
C LEU A 191 4.91 1.07 -25.74
N TYR A 192 4.16 0.10 -25.21
CA TYR A 192 4.59 -1.30 -25.10
C TYR A 192 3.66 -2.28 -25.82
N ALA A 193 2.66 -1.78 -26.55
CA ALA A 193 1.67 -2.54 -27.29
C ALA A 193 2.03 -2.70 -28.76
#